data_14725f9d0ff1a194424f54d1b725dff8
#
_entry.id   14725f9d0ff1a194424f54d1b725dff8
#
_cell.length_a   1.000
_cell.length_b   1.000
_cell.length_c   1.000
_cell.angle_alpha   90.00
_cell.angle_beta   90.00
_cell.angle_gamma   90.00
#
_symmetry.space_group_name_H-M   'P 1'
#
loop_
_entity.id
_entity.type
_entity.pdbx_description
1 polymer ?
#
loop_
_entity_poly.entity_id
_entity_poly.type
_entity_poly.pdbx_seq_one_letter_code
_entity_poly.pdbx_strand_id
1 'polypeptide(L)'
;MSYEIKKVGTLSSDGIHELSGVMYVPSGEIKGLFHIIHGMTEHIARYDHIMSAAAEAGFLCFGYDNLGHGNTAKDDSELGFIASEKGWEKLVDDTFIFQRQVMALYPDKGLIVMGHSMGSFIARLAALKYGKFYDRLIICGTGGPNIAAPFGIGLTALIKKLKGEKYISKLAHNMAFGAYNKRFDKSSKYNWLSKIPEEIEKYEADKFCTFPFTVSAMHDLIMLTSLANSKTWFYEIRRDLPMLIISGEDDPVGDYGKGVRAVYDKLKANRVKNVILKLYENCRHEIHNDTCKDEVIENILSFIE
;
A
#
# COMPACT_ATOMS: atom_id res chain seq x y z
N MET A 1 -19.42 4.83 18.07
CA MET A 1 -20.05 5.99 17.36
C MET A 1 -20.65 5.51 16.06
N SER A 2 -21.65 6.18 15.52
CA SER A 2 -22.11 5.92 14.16
C SER A 2 -21.26 6.69 13.15
N TYR A 3 -21.14 6.17 11.93
CA TYR A 3 -20.49 6.86 10.80
C TYR A 3 -21.35 6.66 9.55
N GLU A 4 -21.12 7.49 8.55
CA GLU A 4 -21.75 7.38 7.22
C GLU A 4 -20.69 6.97 6.20
N ILE A 5 -21.02 6.04 5.30
CA ILE A 5 -20.16 5.65 4.19
C ILE A 5 -20.57 6.43 2.94
N LYS A 6 -19.64 7.20 2.37
CA LYS A 6 -19.85 8.00 1.15
C LYS A 6 -18.93 7.52 0.05
N LYS A 7 -19.48 7.29 -1.13
CA LYS A 7 -18.66 7.12 -2.35
C LYS A 7 -18.13 8.49 -2.77
N VAL A 8 -16.90 8.49 -3.24
CA VAL A 8 -16.21 9.70 -3.72
C VAL A 8 -15.33 9.33 -4.91
N GLY A 9 -15.30 10.18 -5.91
CA GLY A 9 -14.44 10.02 -7.07
C GLY A 9 -13.61 11.28 -7.32
N THR A 10 -12.47 11.11 -7.95
CA THR A 10 -11.65 12.22 -8.45
C THR A 10 -10.91 11.82 -9.72
N LEU A 11 -10.68 12.77 -10.61
CA LEU A 11 -9.93 12.50 -11.83
C LEU A 11 -8.46 12.17 -11.49
N SER A 12 -7.98 11.05 -12.00
CA SER A 12 -6.58 10.63 -11.88
C SER A 12 -5.63 11.62 -12.58
N SER A 13 -4.36 11.61 -12.18
CA SER A 13 -3.25 12.30 -12.85
C SER A 13 -3.03 11.85 -14.30
N ASP A 14 -3.62 10.73 -14.71
CA ASP A 14 -3.58 10.29 -16.11
C ASP A 14 -4.57 11.05 -17.02
N GLY A 15 -5.51 11.79 -16.44
CA GLY A 15 -6.52 12.57 -17.14
C GLY A 15 -7.63 11.74 -17.80
N ILE A 16 -7.72 10.44 -17.52
CA ILE A 16 -8.60 9.48 -18.19
C ILE A 16 -9.50 8.74 -17.20
N HIS A 17 -8.96 8.29 -16.09
CA HIS A 17 -9.67 7.47 -15.10
C HIS A 17 -10.22 8.32 -13.95
N GLU A 18 -11.40 7.95 -13.48
CA GLU A 18 -11.92 8.41 -12.20
C GLU A 18 -11.50 7.42 -11.11
N LEU A 19 -10.71 7.88 -10.17
CA LEU A 19 -10.32 7.11 -8.99
C LEU A 19 -11.58 6.83 -8.17
N SER A 20 -11.96 5.57 -8.06
CA SER A 20 -13.13 5.13 -7.30
C SER A 20 -12.78 5.01 -5.82
N GLY A 21 -13.36 5.84 -5.00
CA GLY A 21 -13.04 5.89 -3.58
C GLY A 21 -14.24 5.87 -2.65
N VAL A 22 -13.93 5.78 -1.37
CA VAL A 22 -14.89 5.71 -0.28
C VAL A 22 -14.38 6.52 0.92
N MET A 23 -15.32 7.17 1.62
CA MET A 23 -15.06 7.86 2.89
C MET A 23 -15.99 7.30 3.97
N TYR A 24 -15.43 7.01 5.13
CA TYR A 24 -16.14 6.68 6.38
C TYR A 24 -16.13 7.92 7.25
N VAL A 25 -17.25 8.60 7.31
CA VAL A 25 -17.39 9.94 7.94
C VAL A 25 -18.02 9.78 9.30
N PRO A 26 -17.32 10.06 10.41
CA PRO A 26 -17.91 10.05 11.76
C PRO A 26 -19.15 10.93 11.87
N SER A 27 -20.16 10.49 12.62
CA SER A 27 -21.37 11.32 12.88
C SER A 27 -21.13 12.44 13.89
N GLY A 28 -20.00 12.42 14.60
CA GLY A 28 -19.59 13.41 15.59
C GLY A 28 -18.48 14.33 15.09
N GLU A 29 -17.74 14.92 16.04
CA GLU A 29 -16.55 15.71 15.70
C GLU A 29 -15.49 14.86 14.99
N ILE A 30 -14.95 15.38 13.89
CA ILE A 30 -13.85 14.75 13.15
C ILE A 30 -12.53 15.18 13.80
N LYS A 31 -11.78 14.22 14.36
CA LYS A 31 -10.48 14.45 15.01
C LYS A 31 -9.34 14.66 13.99
N GLY A 32 -9.41 14.00 12.84
CA GLY A 32 -8.40 14.04 11.79
C GLY A 32 -8.81 13.25 10.57
N LEU A 33 -7.99 13.31 9.52
CA LEU A 33 -8.16 12.60 8.25
C LEU A 33 -7.20 11.40 8.22
N PHE A 34 -7.71 10.22 7.88
CA PHE A 34 -6.91 9.00 7.80
C PHE A 34 -7.05 8.37 6.42
N HIS A 35 -6.00 8.45 5.61
CA HIS A 35 -5.95 7.89 4.25
C HIS A 35 -5.28 6.51 4.24
N ILE A 36 -5.95 5.52 3.65
CA ILE A 36 -5.41 4.17 3.44
C ILE A 36 -5.13 3.94 1.96
N ILE A 37 -3.92 3.47 1.64
CA ILE A 37 -3.46 3.11 0.30
C ILE A 37 -3.26 1.61 0.26
N HIS A 38 -4.06 0.92 -0.55
CA HIS A 38 -4.05 -0.53 -0.67
C HIS A 38 -2.84 -1.07 -1.46
N GLY A 39 -2.60 -2.37 -1.38
CA GLY A 39 -1.50 -3.08 -2.02
C GLY A 39 -1.76 -3.49 -3.48
N MET A 40 -0.89 -4.36 -3.98
CA MET A 40 -1.00 -4.96 -5.31
C MET A 40 -2.11 -6.01 -5.33
N THR A 41 -2.88 -6.07 -6.43
CA THR A 41 -3.92 -7.08 -6.66
C THR A 41 -4.91 -7.22 -5.50
N GLU A 42 -5.35 -6.07 -5.01
CA GLU A 42 -6.41 -5.91 -4.03
C GLU A 42 -7.14 -4.58 -4.26
N HIS A 43 -8.04 -4.19 -3.38
CA HIS A 43 -8.84 -2.97 -3.49
C HIS A 43 -9.21 -2.43 -2.11
N ILE A 44 -9.66 -1.15 -2.07
CA ILE A 44 -9.88 -0.42 -0.81
C ILE A 44 -10.94 -1.06 0.12
N ALA A 45 -11.95 -1.74 -0.44
CA ALA A 45 -13.00 -2.34 0.39
C ALA A 45 -12.49 -3.47 1.31
N ARG A 46 -11.29 -4.03 1.07
CA ARG A 46 -10.66 -5.01 1.96
C ARG A 46 -10.19 -4.41 3.29
N TYR A 47 -10.22 -3.09 3.42
CA TYR A 47 -9.84 -2.34 4.63
C TYR A 47 -11.05 -1.85 5.44
N ASP A 48 -12.26 -2.32 5.11
CA ASP A 48 -13.52 -1.92 5.77
C ASP A 48 -13.43 -1.93 7.30
N HIS A 49 -12.87 -2.98 7.87
CA HIS A 49 -12.73 -3.13 9.32
C HIS A 49 -11.80 -2.09 9.97
N ILE A 50 -10.69 -1.69 9.31
CA ILE A 50 -9.81 -0.61 9.79
C ILE A 50 -10.53 0.74 9.62
N MET A 51 -11.18 0.95 8.46
CA MET A 51 -11.87 2.19 8.16
C MET A 51 -13.05 2.41 9.11
N SER A 52 -13.79 1.35 9.44
CA SER A 52 -14.87 1.35 10.42
C SER A 52 -14.35 1.70 11.81
N ALA A 53 -13.32 1.01 12.28
CA ALA A 53 -12.71 1.24 13.59
C ALA A 53 -12.17 2.67 13.73
N ALA A 54 -11.50 3.19 12.69
CA ALA A 54 -11.01 4.56 12.68
C ALA A 54 -12.15 5.59 12.70
N ALA A 55 -13.24 5.34 11.95
CA ALA A 55 -14.41 6.21 11.95
C ALA A 55 -15.13 6.21 13.31
N GLU A 56 -15.23 5.05 13.96
CA GLU A 56 -15.77 4.94 15.32
C GLU A 56 -14.90 5.66 16.35
N ALA A 57 -13.57 5.69 16.15
CA ALA A 57 -12.65 6.47 16.97
C ALA A 57 -12.68 7.98 16.69
N GLY A 58 -13.46 8.43 15.67
CA GLY A 58 -13.65 9.84 15.33
C GLY A 58 -12.74 10.36 14.22
N PHE A 59 -12.05 9.49 13.47
CA PHE A 59 -11.26 9.88 12.31
C PHE A 59 -12.07 9.70 11.02
N LEU A 60 -12.09 10.70 10.13
CA LEU A 60 -12.59 10.51 8.79
C LEU A 60 -11.59 9.62 8.04
N CYS A 61 -11.97 8.36 7.82
CA CYS A 61 -11.13 7.42 7.12
C CYS A 61 -11.54 7.31 5.65
N PHE A 62 -10.56 7.32 4.74
CA PHE A 62 -10.83 7.30 3.31
C PHE A 62 -9.74 6.56 2.54
N GLY A 63 -10.09 6.16 1.32
CA GLY A 63 -9.18 5.55 0.38
C GLY A 63 -9.86 5.33 -0.97
N TYR A 64 -9.11 4.88 -1.94
CA TYR A 64 -9.59 4.64 -3.31
C TYR A 64 -8.88 3.44 -3.94
N ASP A 65 -9.45 2.91 -5.00
CA ASP A 65 -8.84 1.87 -5.81
C ASP A 65 -7.79 2.50 -6.73
N ASN A 66 -6.55 2.04 -6.64
CA ASN A 66 -5.44 2.52 -7.46
C ASN A 66 -5.70 2.28 -8.96
N LEU A 67 -5.00 2.98 -9.86
CA LEU A 67 -5.05 2.68 -11.30
C LEU A 67 -4.78 1.21 -11.57
N GLY A 68 -5.59 0.60 -12.45
CA GLY A 68 -5.51 -0.82 -12.77
C GLY A 68 -6.02 -1.76 -11.67
N HIS A 69 -6.76 -1.24 -10.69
CA HIS A 69 -7.33 -2.00 -9.59
C HIS A 69 -8.81 -1.67 -9.37
N GLY A 70 -9.52 -2.62 -8.77
CA GLY A 70 -10.88 -2.46 -8.28
C GLY A 70 -11.81 -1.76 -9.27
N ASN A 71 -12.60 -0.81 -8.76
CA ASN A 71 -13.57 -0.05 -9.55
C ASN A 71 -12.98 1.18 -10.27
N THR A 72 -11.69 1.47 -10.11
CA THR A 72 -10.98 2.48 -10.92
C THR A 72 -10.68 1.95 -12.32
N ALA A 73 -10.44 0.64 -12.48
CA ALA A 73 -10.37 0.00 -13.77
C ALA A 73 -11.75 0.06 -14.44
N LYS A 74 -11.81 0.49 -15.71
CA LYS A 74 -13.08 0.62 -16.46
C LYS A 74 -13.72 -0.71 -16.76
N ASP A 75 -12.89 -1.73 -16.95
CA ASP A 75 -13.32 -3.11 -17.17
C ASP A 75 -12.20 -4.09 -16.76
N ASP A 76 -12.49 -5.39 -16.82
CA ASP A 76 -11.57 -6.44 -16.40
C ASP A 76 -10.27 -6.48 -17.24
N SER A 77 -10.23 -5.91 -18.45
CA SER A 77 -9.04 -5.87 -19.31
C SER A 77 -8.00 -4.84 -18.87
N GLU A 78 -8.40 -3.91 -18.01
CA GLU A 78 -7.49 -2.92 -17.40
C GLU A 78 -6.91 -3.39 -16.07
N LEU A 79 -7.47 -4.45 -15.45
CA LEU A 79 -6.94 -4.98 -14.20
C LEU A 79 -5.48 -5.43 -14.37
N GLY A 80 -4.61 -4.92 -13.51
CA GLY A 80 -3.18 -5.17 -13.55
C GLY A 80 -2.39 -4.32 -14.57
N PHE A 81 -3.02 -3.32 -15.19
CA PHE A 81 -2.35 -2.32 -16.03
C PHE A 81 -2.47 -0.93 -15.42
N ILE A 82 -1.36 -0.33 -14.99
CA ILE A 82 -1.35 0.99 -14.35
C ILE A 82 -1.27 2.09 -15.41
N ALA A 83 -0.21 2.07 -16.22
CA ALA A 83 0.00 3.01 -17.32
C ALA A 83 1.04 2.48 -18.31
N SER A 84 1.07 3.07 -19.50
CA SER A 84 2.10 2.79 -20.51
C SER A 84 3.48 3.27 -20.06
N GLU A 85 3.55 4.44 -19.44
CA GLU A 85 4.78 5.08 -18.99
C GLU A 85 4.60 5.68 -17.60
N LYS A 86 5.63 5.50 -16.75
CA LYS A 86 5.72 6.12 -15.43
C LYS A 86 4.48 5.90 -14.54
N GLY A 87 3.91 4.69 -14.57
CA GLY A 87 2.74 4.36 -13.75
C GLY A 87 3.01 4.57 -12.26
N TRP A 88 4.22 4.31 -11.79
CA TRP A 88 4.62 4.58 -10.41
C TRP A 88 4.50 6.06 -10.01
N GLU A 89 4.83 7.02 -10.91
CA GLU A 89 4.63 8.45 -10.66
C GLU A 89 3.14 8.78 -10.53
N LYS A 90 2.31 8.22 -11.44
CA LYS A 90 0.85 8.41 -11.40
C LYS A 90 0.24 7.93 -10.09
N LEU A 91 0.61 6.74 -9.63
CA LEU A 91 0.15 6.21 -8.34
C LEU A 91 0.48 7.14 -7.17
N VAL A 92 1.69 7.73 -7.17
CA VAL A 92 2.12 8.68 -6.13
C VAL A 92 1.36 10.01 -6.25
N ASP A 93 1.15 10.51 -7.47
CA ASP A 93 0.46 11.79 -7.69
C ASP A 93 -1.05 11.66 -7.44
N ASP A 94 -1.67 10.56 -7.84
CA ASP A 94 -3.07 10.25 -7.56
C ASP A 94 -3.36 10.23 -6.07
N THR A 95 -2.44 9.67 -5.28
CA THR A 95 -2.52 9.69 -3.82
C THR A 95 -2.71 11.13 -3.30
N PHE A 96 -1.93 12.08 -3.78
CA PHE A 96 -2.04 13.45 -3.33
C PHE A 96 -3.22 14.22 -3.94
N ILE A 97 -3.58 13.93 -5.18
CA ILE A 97 -4.78 14.49 -5.82
C ILE A 97 -6.03 14.11 -5.00
N PHE A 98 -6.16 12.84 -4.63
CA PHE A 98 -7.28 12.37 -3.83
C PHE A 98 -7.27 12.97 -2.42
N GLN A 99 -6.11 13.02 -1.77
CA GLN A 99 -5.92 13.67 -0.47
C GLN A 99 -6.34 15.14 -0.51
N ARG A 100 -5.91 15.88 -1.53
CA ARG A 100 -6.26 17.31 -1.67
C ARG A 100 -7.76 17.54 -1.77
N GLN A 101 -8.49 16.67 -2.45
CA GLN A 101 -9.95 16.77 -2.54
C GLN A 101 -10.59 16.63 -1.15
N VAL A 102 -10.16 15.63 -0.36
CA VAL A 102 -10.70 15.42 0.99
C VAL A 102 -10.26 16.53 1.94
N MET A 103 -9.00 16.94 1.91
CA MET A 103 -8.48 18.06 2.72
C MET A 103 -9.22 19.38 2.43
N ALA A 104 -9.65 19.61 1.18
CA ALA A 104 -10.41 20.83 0.84
C ALA A 104 -11.81 20.87 1.50
N LEU A 105 -12.38 19.71 1.83
CA LEU A 105 -13.64 19.61 2.56
C LEU A 105 -13.44 19.81 4.08
N TYR A 106 -12.22 19.57 4.58
CA TYR A 106 -11.88 19.59 6.02
C TYR A 106 -10.51 20.28 6.22
N PRO A 107 -10.39 21.58 5.93
CA PRO A 107 -9.10 22.27 5.84
C PRO A 107 -8.30 22.36 7.14
N ASP A 108 -9.00 22.29 8.30
CA ASP A 108 -8.38 22.43 9.62
C ASP A 108 -8.01 21.07 10.25
N LYS A 109 -8.12 19.97 9.50
CA LYS A 109 -7.84 18.63 10.01
C LYS A 109 -6.50 18.10 9.53
N GLY A 110 -5.75 17.53 10.44
CA GLY A 110 -4.49 16.88 10.17
C GLY A 110 -4.66 15.61 9.30
N LEU A 111 -3.65 15.29 8.50
CA LEU A 111 -3.67 14.14 7.58
C LEU A 111 -2.68 13.06 8.02
N ILE A 112 -3.22 11.88 8.26
CA ILE A 112 -2.49 10.66 8.56
C ILE A 112 -2.58 9.74 7.35
N VAL A 113 -1.46 9.12 6.96
CA VAL A 113 -1.41 8.25 5.77
C VAL A 113 -0.91 6.87 6.17
N MET A 114 -1.63 5.84 5.76
CA MET A 114 -1.22 4.44 5.86
C MET A 114 -1.10 3.84 4.46
N GLY A 115 -0.02 3.10 4.21
CA GLY A 115 0.10 2.28 3.01
C GLY A 115 0.45 0.85 3.36
N HIS A 116 -0.20 -0.11 2.69
CA HIS A 116 0.07 -1.53 2.84
C HIS A 116 0.73 -2.11 1.59
N SER A 117 1.75 -2.94 1.75
CA SER A 117 2.44 -3.64 0.65
C SER A 117 2.90 -2.67 -0.46
N MET A 118 2.44 -2.80 -1.70
CA MET A 118 2.68 -1.81 -2.77
C MET A 118 2.27 -0.40 -2.30
N GLY A 119 1.14 -0.26 -1.61
CA GLY A 119 0.68 0.99 -1.03
C GLY A 119 1.67 1.59 -0.03
N SER A 120 2.48 0.76 0.65
CA SER A 120 3.52 1.25 1.56
C SER A 120 4.65 1.95 0.82
N PHE A 121 5.01 1.49 -0.39
CA PHE A 121 6.00 2.17 -1.23
C PHE A 121 5.43 3.46 -1.80
N ILE A 122 4.16 3.45 -2.23
CA ILE A 122 3.45 4.65 -2.69
C ILE A 122 3.41 5.68 -1.55
N ALA A 123 2.98 5.30 -0.35
CA ALA A 123 2.92 6.18 0.82
C ALA A 123 4.29 6.77 1.17
N ARG A 124 5.36 5.97 1.11
CA ARG A 124 6.73 6.42 1.35
C ARG A 124 7.19 7.46 0.33
N LEU A 125 6.90 7.27 -0.97
CA LEU A 125 7.25 8.22 -2.01
C LEU A 125 6.36 9.48 -1.95
N ALA A 126 5.06 9.32 -1.65
CA ALA A 126 4.17 10.45 -1.40
C ALA A 126 4.62 11.28 -0.18
N ALA A 127 5.10 10.63 0.89
CA ALA A 127 5.64 11.32 2.05
C ALA A 127 6.94 12.10 1.73
N LEU A 128 7.75 11.62 0.78
CA LEU A 128 8.91 12.38 0.29
C LEU A 128 8.48 13.63 -0.48
N LYS A 129 7.50 13.49 -1.37
CA LYS A 129 7.06 14.56 -2.29
C LYS A 129 6.10 15.55 -1.62
N TYR A 130 5.21 15.07 -0.77
CA TYR A 130 4.08 15.80 -0.20
C TYR A 130 4.03 15.78 1.33
N GLY A 131 5.08 15.28 2.00
CA GLY A 131 5.10 15.04 3.44
C GLY A 131 4.92 16.26 4.33
N LYS A 132 5.02 17.50 3.78
CA LYS A 132 4.68 18.72 4.51
C LYS A 132 3.21 18.79 4.94
N PHE A 133 2.33 18.02 4.29
CA PHE A 133 0.91 17.92 4.60
C PHE A 133 0.58 16.75 5.54
N TYR A 134 1.55 15.89 5.85
CA TYR A 134 1.34 14.68 6.65
C TYR A 134 1.70 14.91 8.11
N ASP A 135 0.81 14.55 9.01
CA ASP A 135 1.08 14.57 10.44
C ASP A 135 1.70 13.27 10.91
N ARG A 136 1.29 12.14 10.33
CA ARG A 136 1.81 10.82 10.67
C ARG A 136 1.82 9.90 9.44
N LEU A 137 2.72 8.91 9.44
CA LEU A 137 2.85 7.91 8.37
C LEU A 137 2.88 6.51 8.97
N ILE A 138 2.02 5.62 8.47
CA ILE A 138 2.01 4.19 8.80
C ILE A 138 2.49 3.40 7.59
N ILE A 139 3.55 2.64 7.76
CA ILE A 139 4.20 1.80 6.75
C ILE A 139 3.92 0.35 7.12
N CYS A 140 2.98 -0.30 6.41
CA CYS A 140 2.50 -1.64 6.72
C CYS A 140 2.98 -2.65 5.66
N GLY A 141 3.53 -3.79 6.06
CA GLY A 141 3.92 -4.88 5.16
C GLY A 141 4.94 -4.48 4.08
N THR A 142 5.90 -3.62 4.43
CA THR A 142 6.87 -3.07 3.47
C THR A 142 8.08 -3.97 3.25
N GLY A 143 8.67 -3.89 2.07
CA GLY A 143 9.95 -4.53 1.76
C GLY A 143 11.16 -3.62 1.98
N GLY A 144 12.29 -4.21 2.32
CA GLY A 144 13.59 -3.55 2.43
C GLY A 144 14.31 -3.36 1.08
N PRO A 145 15.55 -2.83 1.13
CA PRO A 145 16.38 -2.68 -0.06
C PRO A 145 16.63 -4.00 -0.76
N ASN A 146 16.49 -4.02 -2.08
CA ASN A 146 16.72 -5.19 -2.93
C ASN A 146 17.83 -4.90 -3.94
N ILE A 147 18.95 -5.60 -3.83
CA ILE A 147 20.10 -5.45 -4.73
C ILE A 147 19.80 -5.93 -6.16
N ALA A 148 18.80 -6.78 -6.36
CA ALA A 148 18.39 -7.26 -7.66
C ALA A 148 17.43 -6.30 -8.41
N ALA A 149 16.96 -5.23 -7.77
CA ALA A 149 16.01 -4.29 -8.37
C ALA A 149 16.51 -3.69 -9.71
N PRO A 150 17.78 -3.26 -9.89
CA PRO A 150 18.25 -2.74 -11.16
C PRO A 150 18.15 -3.77 -12.30
N PHE A 151 18.43 -5.04 -12.02
CA PHE A 151 18.26 -6.13 -13.00
C PHE A 151 16.77 -6.31 -13.36
N GLY A 152 15.88 -6.31 -12.37
CA GLY A 152 14.44 -6.43 -12.59
C GLY A 152 13.89 -5.27 -13.45
N ILE A 153 14.35 -4.04 -13.19
CA ILE A 153 14.00 -2.84 -13.99
C ILE A 153 14.43 -3.03 -15.44
N GLY A 154 15.70 -3.42 -15.68
CA GLY A 154 16.22 -3.64 -17.03
C GLY A 154 15.50 -4.76 -17.78
N LEU A 155 15.22 -5.88 -17.08
CA LEU A 155 14.51 -7.02 -17.65
C LEU A 155 13.07 -6.67 -18.05
N THR A 156 12.32 -6.03 -17.15
CA THR A 156 10.92 -5.65 -17.42
C THR A 156 10.84 -4.59 -18.52
N ALA A 157 11.76 -3.64 -18.58
CA ALA A 157 11.85 -2.66 -19.67
C ALA A 157 12.12 -3.33 -21.02
N LEU A 158 13.03 -4.32 -21.08
CA LEU A 158 13.32 -5.09 -22.29
C LEU A 158 12.11 -5.91 -22.75
N ILE A 159 11.45 -6.63 -21.82
CA ILE A 159 10.25 -7.42 -22.15
C ILE A 159 9.14 -6.50 -22.67
N LYS A 160 8.90 -5.34 -22.00
CA LYS A 160 7.94 -4.34 -22.43
C LYS A 160 8.20 -3.86 -23.85
N LYS A 161 9.47 -3.56 -24.19
CA LYS A 161 9.88 -3.15 -25.55
C LYS A 161 9.64 -4.24 -26.60
N LEU A 162 9.84 -5.51 -26.26
CA LEU A 162 9.76 -6.64 -27.22
C LEU A 162 8.35 -7.22 -27.35
N LYS A 163 7.55 -7.20 -26.29
CA LYS A 163 6.24 -7.88 -26.20
C LYS A 163 5.07 -6.94 -26.02
N GLY A 164 5.32 -5.66 -25.80
CA GLY A 164 4.29 -4.65 -25.49
C GLY A 164 4.01 -4.51 -23.98
N GLU A 165 3.47 -3.39 -23.62
CA GLU A 165 3.26 -2.95 -22.22
C GLU A 165 2.25 -3.79 -21.45
N LYS A 166 1.21 -4.29 -22.13
CA LYS A 166 0.15 -5.13 -21.54
C LYS A 166 0.50 -6.63 -21.49
N TYR A 167 1.71 -7.01 -21.93
CA TYR A 167 2.13 -8.40 -21.88
C TYR A 167 2.27 -8.89 -20.43
N ILE A 168 1.70 -10.07 -20.12
CA ILE A 168 1.80 -10.73 -18.82
C ILE A 168 3.01 -11.66 -18.84
N SER A 169 4.07 -11.28 -18.12
CA SER A 169 5.33 -12.02 -18.09
C SER A 169 5.38 -13.00 -16.92
N LYS A 170 5.18 -14.29 -17.20
CA LYS A 170 5.35 -15.36 -16.20
C LYS A 170 6.78 -15.37 -15.61
N LEU A 171 7.79 -15.01 -16.40
CA LEU A 171 9.17 -14.92 -15.93
C LEU A 171 9.33 -13.83 -14.87
N ALA A 172 8.89 -12.60 -15.18
CA ALA A 172 8.98 -11.48 -14.24
C ALA A 172 8.17 -11.76 -12.95
N HIS A 173 6.96 -12.31 -13.10
CA HIS A 173 6.11 -12.71 -11.97
C HIS A 173 6.80 -13.76 -11.08
N ASN A 174 7.31 -14.84 -11.65
CA ASN A 174 7.96 -15.89 -10.87
C ASN A 174 9.24 -15.41 -10.19
N MET A 175 9.99 -14.51 -10.81
CA MET A 175 11.17 -13.91 -10.19
C MET A 175 10.81 -13.03 -9.00
N ALA A 176 9.71 -12.29 -9.07
CA ALA A 176 9.26 -11.40 -8.00
C ALA A 176 8.59 -12.17 -6.84
N PHE A 177 7.71 -13.12 -7.14
CA PHE A 177 6.79 -13.72 -6.16
C PHE A 177 6.94 -15.24 -5.98
N GLY A 178 7.66 -15.92 -6.87
CA GLY A 178 7.74 -17.38 -6.88
C GLY A 178 8.34 -18.00 -5.61
N ALA A 179 8.98 -17.20 -4.77
CA ALA A 179 9.55 -17.66 -3.49
C ALA A 179 8.61 -17.42 -2.28
N TYR A 180 7.58 -16.59 -2.40
CA TYR A 180 6.80 -16.14 -1.24
C TYR A 180 6.08 -17.27 -0.50
N ASN A 181 5.56 -18.25 -1.23
CA ASN A 181 4.84 -19.37 -0.62
C ASN A 181 5.74 -20.56 -0.24
N LYS A 182 7.09 -20.45 -0.35
CA LYS A 182 8.01 -21.60 -0.13
C LYS A 182 8.01 -22.15 1.30
N ARG A 183 7.75 -21.30 2.29
CA ARG A 183 7.75 -21.68 3.71
C ARG A 183 6.38 -22.09 4.22
N PHE A 184 5.33 -21.94 3.41
CA PHE A 184 3.96 -22.17 3.82
C PHE A 184 3.38 -23.41 3.17
N ASP A 185 2.26 -23.89 3.70
CA ASP A 185 1.46 -24.93 3.12
C ASP A 185 1.12 -24.63 1.65
N LYS A 186 0.92 -25.68 0.85
CA LYS A 186 0.70 -25.57 -0.60
C LYS A 186 -0.77 -25.73 -0.99
N SER A 187 -1.69 -25.70 -0.03
CA SER A 187 -3.14 -25.76 -0.30
C SER A 187 -3.60 -24.59 -1.17
N SER A 188 -3.01 -23.41 -0.98
CA SER A 188 -3.17 -22.24 -1.84
C SER A 188 -1.82 -21.61 -2.19
N LYS A 189 -1.71 -20.97 -3.36
CA LYS A 189 -0.55 -20.15 -3.76
C LYS A 189 -0.50 -18.81 -3.00
N TYR A 190 -1.53 -18.46 -2.25
CA TYR A 190 -1.67 -17.21 -1.50
C TYR A 190 -1.53 -17.38 0.03
N ASN A 191 -1.15 -18.56 0.50
CA ASN A 191 -0.96 -18.79 1.94
C ASN A 191 0.07 -17.87 2.61
N TRP A 192 0.92 -17.21 1.83
CA TRP A 192 1.82 -16.18 2.33
C TRP A 192 1.13 -14.88 2.77
N LEU A 193 -0.16 -14.68 2.42
CA LEU A 193 -0.93 -13.48 2.79
C LEU A 193 -1.40 -13.55 4.24
N SER A 194 -2.03 -14.63 4.65
CA SER A 194 -2.63 -14.80 5.98
C SER A 194 -2.56 -16.25 6.44
N LYS A 195 -2.67 -16.47 7.74
CA LYS A 195 -2.86 -17.79 8.36
C LYS A 195 -4.32 -18.24 8.40
N ILE A 196 -5.24 -17.31 8.20
CA ILE A 196 -6.69 -17.55 8.29
C ILE A 196 -7.18 -18.09 6.95
N PRO A 197 -7.60 -19.38 6.85
CA PRO A 197 -8.00 -19.98 5.58
C PRO A 197 -9.15 -19.21 4.91
N GLU A 198 -10.12 -18.73 5.70
CA GLU A 198 -11.28 -17.99 5.22
C GLU A 198 -10.89 -16.67 4.54
N GLU A 199 -9.81 -16.02 4.98
CA GLU A 199 -9.30 -14.81 4.34
C GLU A 199 -8.63 -15.13 3.00
N ILE A 200 -7.96 -16.29 2.90
CA ILE A 200 -7.40 -16.77 1.63
C ILE A 200 -8.52 -17.13 0.65
N GLU A 201 -9.57 -17.84 1.11
CA GLU A 201 -10.73 -18.17 0.28
C GLU A 201 -11.45 -16.91 -0.24
N LYS A 202 -11.66 -15.90 0.61
CA LYS A 202 -12.20 -14.60 0.20
C LYS A 202 -11.34 -13.92 -0.87
N TYR A 203 -10.01 -13.92 -0.67
CA TYR A 203 -9.07 -13.35 -1.63
C TYR A 203 -9.13 -14.07 -2.98
N GLU A 204 -9.18 -15.41 -2.96
CA GLU A 204 -9.23 -16.23 -4.20
C GLU A 204 -10.57 -16.09 -4.94
N ALA A 205 -11.67 -15.91 -4.21
CA ALA A 205 -13.01 -15.73 -4.78
C ALA A 205 -13.25 -14.32 -5.34
N ASP A 206 -12.44 -13.34 -4.94
CA ASP A 206 -12.62 -11.96 -5.37
C ASP A 206 -11.93 -11.69 -6.73
N LYS A 207 -12.72 -11.32 -7.73
CA LYS A 207 -12.23 -11.00 -9.07
C LYS A 207 -11.24 -9.82 -9.09
N PHE A 208 -11.31 -8.94 -8.09
CA PHE A 208 -10.42 -7.78 -7.93
C PHE A 208 -9.13 -8.11 -7.17
N CYS A 209 -8.88 -9.39 -6.82
CA CYS A 209 -7.71 -9.78 -6.05
C CYS A 209 -6.71 -10.67 -6.80
N THR A 210 -7.12 -11.48 -7.76
CA THR A 210 -6.27 -12.55 -8.33
C THR A 210 -5.72 -12.28 -9.74
N PHE A 211 -5.93 -11.09 -10.28
CA PHE A 211 -5.47 -10.73 -11.61
C PHE A 211 -3.94 -10.57 -11.70
N PRO A 212 -3.30 -10.94 -12.81
CA PRO A 212 -1.87 -10.78 -12.98
C PRO A 212 -1.51 -9.34 -13.37
N PHE A 213 -0.37 -8.84 -12.86
CA PHE A 213 0.19 -7.59 -13.37
C PHE A 213 0.77 -7.75 -14.78
N THR A 214 0.51 -6.76 -15.62
CA THR A 214 1.20 -6.59 -16.90
C THR A 214 2.69 -6.31 -16.67
N VAL A 215 3.53 -6.48 -17.69
CA VAL A 215 4.96 -6.17 -17.57
C VAL A 215 5.23 -4.70 -17.27
N SER A 216 4.34 -3.79 -17.71
CA SER A 216 4.42 -2.36 -17.36
C SER A 216 4.18 -2.14 -15.87
N ALA A 217 3.11 -2.73 -15.32
CA ALA A 217 2.81 -2.63 -13.88
C ALA A 217 3.87 -3.33 -13.01
N MET A 218 4.44 -4.45 -13.47
CA MET A 218 5.58 -5.09 -12.80
C MET A 218 6.82 -4.19 -12.77
N HIS A 219 7.09 -3.48 -13.86
CA HIS A 219 8.15 -2.47 -13.93
C HIS A 219 7.91 -1.36 -12.90
N ASP A 220 6.68 -0.82 -12.86
CA ASP A 220 6.29 0.23 -11.91
C ASP A 220 6.40 -0.21 -10.45
N LEU A 221 6.02 -1.46 -10.13
CA LEU A 221 6.18 -2.02 -8.78
C LEU A 221 7.65 -2.09 -8.36
N ILE A 222 8.54 -2.54 -9.28
CA ILE A 222 9.98 -2.60 -8.98
C ILE A 222 10.54 -1.18 -8.83
N MET A 223 10.09 -0.23 -9.64
CA MET A 223 10.45 1.20 -9.51
C MET A 223 10.03 1.76 -8.14
N LEU A 224 8.77 1.55 -7.72
CA LEU A 224 8.27 1.97 -6.41
C LEU A 224 9.15 1.41 -5.28
N THR A 225 9.42 0.10 -5.31
CA THR A 225 10.25 -0.58 -4.32
C THR A 225 11.67 -0.04 -4.28
N SER A 226 12.29 0.17 -5.46
CA SER A 226 13.65 0.68 -5.60
C SER A 226 13.78 2.11 -5.10
N LEU A 227 12.86 2.99 -5.52
CA LEU A 227 12.88 4.41 -5.15
C LEU A 227 12.58 4.62 -3.66
N ALA A 228 11.60 3.91 -3.10
CA ALA A 228 11.30 3.96 -1.68
C ALA A 228 12.44 3.44 -0.80
N ASN A 229 13.34 2.62 -1.34
CA ASN A 229 14.53 2.13 -0.65
C ASN A 229 15.84 2.80 -1.09
N SER A 230 15.76 3.89 -1.87
CA SER A 230 16.91 4.65 -2.34
C SER A 230 17.59 5.43 -1.20
N LYS A 231 18.89 5.75 -1.38
CA LYS A 231 19.61 6.64 -0.47
C LYS A 231 18.91 8.00 -0.36
N THR A 232 18.40 8.52 -1.48
CA THR A 232 17.66 9.79 -1.54
C THR A 232 16.47 9.77 -0.62
N TRP A 233 15.63 8.72 -0.68
CA TRP A 233 14.46 8.63 0.19
C TRP A 233 14.81 8.70 1.68
N PHE A 234 15.79 7.91 2.13
CA PHE A 234 16.21 7.89 3.54
C PHE A 234 16.83 9.19 3.99
N TYR A 235 17.54 9.91 3.09
CA TYR A 235 18.23 11.14 3.41
C TYR A 235 17.30 12.37 3.43
N GLU A 236 16.33 12.43 2.51
CA GLU A 236 15.49 13.60 2.27
C GLU A 236 14.14 13.54 2.97
N ILE A 237 13.70 12.36 3.44
CA ILE A 237 12.43 12.25 4.18
C ILE A 237 12.42 13.19 5.40
N ARG A 238 11.28 13.82 5.66
CA ARG A 238 11.08 14.74 6.79
C ARG A 238 11.41 14.05 8.12
N ARG A 239 12.39 14.57 8.85
CA ARG A 239 12.96 13.93 10.06
C ARG A 239 12.07 14.00 11.28
N ASP A 240 11.15 14.91 11.33
CA ASP A 240 10.18 15.11 12.42
C ASP A 240 8.84 14.41 12.16
N LEU A 241 8.62 13.81 10.97
CA LEU A 241 7.42 13.05 10.66
C LEU A 241 7.35 11.80 11.54
N PRO A 242 6.35 11.66 12.42
CA PRO A 242 6.13 10.43 13.18
C PRO A 242 5.79 9.28 12.24
N MET A 243 6.46 8.13 12.43
CA MET A 243 6.29 6.95 11.59
C MET A 243 6.04 5.71 12.45
N LEU A 244 5.05 4.92 12.07
CA LEU A 244 4.82 3.57 12.57
C LEU A 244 5.11 2.57 11.45
N ILE A 245 6.04 1.65 11.67
CA ILE A 245 6.36 0.57 10.75
C ILE A 245 5.84 -0.73 11.35
N ILE A 246 4.93 -1.40 10.66
CA ILE A 246 4.28 -2.62 11.11
C ILE A 246 4.37 -3.71 10.04
N SER A 247 4.61 -4.96 10.45
CA SER A 247 4.66 -6.12 9.54
C SER A 247 4.54 -7.43 10.34
N GLY A 248 4.13 -8.49 9.68
CA GLY A 248 4.24 -9.83 10.24
C GLY A 248 5.70 -10.31 10.27
N GLU A 249 6.07 -11.10 11.27
CA GLU A 249 7.40 -11.74 11.31
C GLU A 249 7.55 -12.84 10.27
N ASP A 250 6.42 -13.45 9.85
CA ASP A 250 6.38 -14.46 8.79
C ASP A 250 6.13 -13.86 7.39
N ASP A 251 6.19 -12.53 7.22
CA ASP A 251 5.97 -11.86 5.94
C ASP A 251 7.17 -12.00 4.99
N PRO A 252 7.02 -12.73 3.84
CA PRO A 252 8.10 -12.88 2.86
C PRO A 252 8.44 -11.58 2.10
N VAL A 253 7.50 -10.63 1.99
CA VAL A 253 7.75 -9.31 1.38
C VAL A 253 8.77 -8.51 2.20
N GLY A 254 8.64 -8.59 3.51
CA GLY A 254 9.57 -8.00 4.48
C GLY A 254 10.84 -8.83 4.73
N ASP A 255 11.11 -9.87 3.94
CA ASP A 255 12.18 -10.85 4.18
C ASP A 255 12.14 -11.36 5.63
N TYR A 256 10.93 -11.77 6.06
CA TYR A 256 10.71 -12.32 7.40
C TYR A 256 11.23 -11.38 8.50
N GLY A 257 10.82 -10.10 8.39
CA GLY A 257 11.18 -9.02 9.31
C GLY A 257 12.53 -8.37 9.07
N LYS A 258 13.49 -9.00 8.36
CA LYS A 258 14.83 -8.44 8.14
C LYS A 258 14.81 -7.18 7.27
N GLY A 259 14.07 -7.21 6.17
CA GLY A 259 13.92 -6.07 5.27
C GLY A 259 13.23 -4.89 5.95
N VAL A 260 12.22 -5.19 6.79
CA VAL A 260 11.48 -4.17 7.56
C VAL A 260 12.40 -3.52 8.61
N ARG A 261 13.17 -4.33 9.37
CA ARG A 261 14.18 -3.83 10.32
C ARG A 261 15.23 -2.96 9.60
N ALA A 262 15.69 -3.37 8.41
CA ALA A 262 16.65 -2.57 7.64
C ALA A 262 16.09 -1.19 7.24
N VAL A 263 14.79 -1.07 6.96
CA VAL A 263 14.13 0.23 6.73
C VAL A 263 14.15 1.07 8.01
N TYR A 264 13.74 0.49 9.14
CA TYR A 264 13.77 1.15 10.44
C TYR A 264 15.17 1.65 10.80
N ASP A 265 16.18 0.78 10.72
CA ASP A 265 17.57 1.11 11.08
C ASP A 265 18.13 2.25 10.22
N LYS A 266 17.81 2.25 8.92
CA LYS A 266 18.21 3.33 8.02
C LYS A 266 17.53 4.66 8.36
N LEU A 267 16.26 4.67 8.72
CA LEU A 267 15.56 5.87 9.19
C LEU A 267 16.20 6.40 10.48
N LYS A 268 16.50 5.54 11.44
CA LYS A 268 17.20 5.92 12.69
C LYS A 268 18.59 6.45 12.41
N ALA A 269 19.36 5.81 11.54
CA ALA A 269 20.70 6.27 11.13
C ALA A 269 20.68 7.65 10.45
N ASN A 270 19.60 7.98 9.74
CA ASN A 270 19.37 9.29 9.13
C ASN A 270 18.67 10.29 10.09
N ARG A 271 18.59 9.97 11.37
CA ARG A 271 18.09 10.85 12.44
C ARG A 271 16.62 11.21 12.33
N VAL A 272 15.79 10.32 11.75
CA VAL A 272 14.34 10.46 11.86
C VAL A 272 13.96 10.20 13.32
N LYS A 273 13.27 11.17 13.94
CA LYS A 273 13.13 11.24 15.40
C LYS A 273 12.15 10.19 15.94
N ASN A 274 10.94 10.20 15.43
CA ASN A 274 9.80 9.45 15.98
C ASN A 274 9.46 8.28 15.06
N VAL A 275 10.25 7.21 15.09
CA VAL A 275 9.99 5.97 14.33
C VAL A 275 9.79 4.83 15.32
N ILE A 276 8.64 4.19 15.22
CA ILE A 276 8.26 3.00 15.99
C ILE A 276 8.27 1.82 15.01
N LEU A 277 8.86 0.71 15.42
CA LEU A 277 8.80 -0.57 14.70
C LEU A 277 8.07 -1.59 15.57
N LYS A 278 7.04 -2.23 14.99
CA LYS A 278 6.38 -3.37 15.61
C LYS A 278 6.27 -4.51 14.60
N LEU A 279 6.79 -5.66 14.96
CA LEU A 279 6.64 -6.90 14.21
C LEU A 279 5.71 -7.81 15.00
N TYR A 280 4.72 -8.38 14.30
CA TYR A 280 3.72 -9.27 14.88
C TYR A 280 4.16 -10.72 14.72
N GLU A 281 4.45 -11.36 15.84
CA GLU A 281 4.86 -12.74 15.89
C GLU A 281 3.79 -13.66 15.25
N ASN A 282 4.25 -14.63 14.49
CA ASN A 282 3.37 -15.59 13.83
C ASN A 282 2.33 -15.01 12.85
N CYS A 283 2.44 -13.75 12.42
CA CYS A 283 1.58 -13.15 11.40
C CYS A 283 2.31 -13.04 10.07
N ARG A 284 1.56 -13.19 8.97
CA ARG A 284 2.04 -13.14 7.59
C ARG A 284 1.90 -11.72 7.01
N HIS A 285 1.73 -11.61 5.70
CA HIS A 285 1.79 -10.33 4.99
C HIS A 285 0.62 -9.38 5.31
N GLU A 286 -0.61 -9.89 5.30
CA GLU A 286 -1.81 -9.11 5.58
C GLU A 286 -2.14 -9.13 7.08
N ILE A 287 -1.30 -8.49 7.90
CA ILE A 287 -1.47 -8.51 9.37
C ILE A 287 -2.85 -8.01 9.84
N HIS A 288 -3.51 -7.17 9.04
CA HIS A 288 -4.86 -6.66 9.29
C HIS A 288 -5.96 -7.67 8.93
N ASN A 289 -5.60 -8.76 8.24
CA ASN A 289 -6.45 -9.90 7.89
C ASN A 289 -5.86 -11.22 8.42
N ASP A 290 -5.01 -11.15 9.45
CA ASP A 290 -4.38 -12.32 10.06
C ASP A 290 -4.79 -12.46 11.53
N THR A 291 -4.26 -13.44 12.23
CA THR A 291 -4.58 -13.75 13.62
C THR A 291 -4.34 -12.59 14.59
N CYS A 292 -3.48 -11.66 14.23
CA CYS A 292 -3.14 -10.47 15.02
C CYS A 292 -3.98 -9.23 14.68
N LYS A 293 -5.03 -9.33 13.86
CA LYS A 293 -5.78 -8.18 13.31
C LYS A 293 -6.28 -7.20 14.37
N ASP A 294 -6.81 -7.71 15.48
CA ASP A 294 -7.38 -6.87 16.53
C ASP A 294 -6.29 -6.02 17.21
N GLU A 295 -5.14 -6.64 17.51
CA GLU A 295 -3.96 -5.96 18.05
C GLU A 295 -3.38 -4.95 17.04
N VAL A 296 -3.39 -5.26 15.75
CA VAL A 296 -2.97 -4.35 14.67
C VAL A 296 -3.86 -3.10 14.65
N ILE A 297 -5.18 -3.28 14.70
CA ILE A 297 -6.14 -2.17 14.72
C ILE A 297 -5.93 -1.30 15.96
N GLU A 298 -5.81 -1.90 17.14
CA GLU A 298 -5.55 -1.19 18.39
C GLU A 298 -4.28 -0.34 18.31
N ASN A 299 -3.19 -0.91 17.79
CA ASN A 299 -1.93 -0.17 17.63
C ASN A 299 -2.01 0.95 16.57
N ILE A 300 -2.76 0.74 15.48
CA ILE A 300 -3.04 1.80 14.50
C ILE A 300 -3.82 2.93 15.17
N LEU A 301 -4.92 2.63 15.86
CA LEU A 301 -5.75 3.63 16.54
C LEU A 301 -4.95 4.40 17.58
N SER A 302 -4.19 3.72 18.42
CA SER A 302 -3.31 4.36 19.40
C SER A 302 -2.25 5.28 18.76
N PHE A 303 -1.77 4.94 17.56
CA PHE A 303 -0.79 5.76 16.87
C PHE A 303 -1.42 6.99 16.19
N ILE A 304 -2.65 6.90 15.70
CA ILE A 304 -3.33 8.02 15.03
C ILE A 304 -3.94 9.02 16.00
N GLU A 305 -4.25 8.63 17.23
CA GLU A 305 -4.66 9.51 18.34
C GLU A 305 -3.50 10.39 18.85
#